data_4759257547d7aa251e52ecd354103517
#
_entry.id   4759257547d7aa251e52ecd354103517
#
_cell.length_a   1.000
_cell.length_b   1.000
_cell.length_c   1.000
_cell.angle_alpha   90.00
_cell.angle_beta   90.00
_cell.angle_gamma   90.00
#
_symmetry.space_group_name_H-M   'P 1'
#
loop_
_entity.id
_entity.type
_entity.pdbx_description
1 polymer ?
#
loop_
_entity_poly.entity_id
_entity_poly.type
_entity_poly.pdbx_seq_one_letter_code
_entity_poly.pdbx_strand_id
1 'polypeptide(L)'
;MKNFLNKYFDDVKLLISKNDINNLIKISKIFKECSKKGKKLIFCGNGGSAATSSHVAVDFTKNAKVRSINFNESDLITCLSNDYGYENWLSAAVKLYADKGDVLVLISVSGESQNLVNALRFAKKKKIKTICLTGINKMNKLNQLNKNSTNIFVNSKSYNQVEIIHHIYLLSLVDLCIGKTTYSPQR
;
A
#
# COMPACT_ATOMS: atom_id res chain seq x y z
N MET A 1 -17.70 28.23 -2.46
CA MET A 1 -17.49 26.95 -3.18
C MET A 1 -16.24 26.98 -4.04
N LYS A 2 -16.13 27.89 -5.05
CA LYS A 2 -14.97 27.96 -5.96
C LYS A 2 -13.63 28.09 -5.21
N ASN A 3 -13.52 29.00 -4.24
CA ASN A 3 -12.31 29.18 -3.45
C ASN A 3 -11.90 27.94 -2.63
N PHE A 4 -12.88 27.19 -2.12
CA PHE A 4 -12.63 25.92 -1.43
C PHE A 4 -12.01 24.88 -2.37
N LEU A 5 -12.59 24.70 -3.56
CA LEU A 5 -12.07 23.73 -4.54
C LEU A 5 -10.69 24.12 -5.06
N ASN A 6 -10.46 25.40 -5.36
CA ASN A 6 -9.13 25.87 -5.78
C ASN A 6 -8.09 25.57 -4.70
N LYS A 7 -8.38 25.96 -3.44
CA LYS A 7 -7.49 25.64 -2.32
C LYS A 7 -7.25 24.13 -2.16
N TYR A 8 -8.31 23.31 -2.26
CA TYR A 8 -8.20 21.85 -2.15
C TYR A 8 -7.22 21.28 -3.20
N PHE A 9 -7.34 21.70 -4.47
CA PHE A 9 -6.46 21.25 -5.54
C PHE A 9 -5.03 21.77 -5.40
N ASP A 10 -4.85 22.99 -4.94
CA ASP A 10 -3.53 23.56 -4.67
C ASP A 10 -2.83 22.79 -3.52
N ASP A 11 -3.56 22.45 -2.45
CA ASP A 11 -3.05 21.63 -1.36
C ASP A 11 -2.60 20.25 -1.87
N VAL A 12 -3.42 19.57 -2.70
CA VAL A 12 -3.07 18.27 -3.31
C VAL A 12 -1.82 18.39 -4.20
N LYS A 13 -1.75 19.43 -5.05
CA LYS A 13 -0.59 19.71 -5.90
C LYS A 13 0.69 19.89 -5.08
N LEU A 14 0.59 20.66 -4.00
CA LEU A 14 1.72 20.88 -3.08
C LEU A 14 2.17 19.58 -2.40
N LEU A 15 1.23 18.72 -1.99
CA LEU A 15 1.54 17.43 -1.37
C LEU A 15 2.27 16.50 -2.35
N ILE A 16 1.84 16.47 -3.62
CA ILE A 16 2.50 15.68 -4.67
C ILE A 16 3.93 16.20 -4.92
N SER A 17 4.13 17.51 -4.99
CA SER A 17 5.44 18.11 -5.26
C SER A 17 6.48 17.88 -4.15
N LYS A 18 6.03 17.60 -2.93
CA LYS A 18 6.87 17.33 -1.75
C LYS A 18 7.18 15.83 -1.57
N ASN A 19 6.86 14.99 -2.55
CA ASN A 19 7.09 13.56 -2.44
C ASN A 19 8.59 13.22 -2.43
N ASP A 20 8.90 12.08 -1.84
CA ASP A 20 10.25 11.51 -1.85
C ASP A 20 10.41 10.56 -3.05
N ILE A 21 10.79 11.13 -4.20
CA ILE A 21 11.05 10.40 -5.45
C ILE A 21 12.07 9.27 -5.23
N ASN A 22 13.08 9.49 -4.39
CA ASN A 22 14.10 8.46 -4.12
C ASN A 22 13.48 7.23 -3.43
N ASN A 23 12.51 7.43 -2.52
CA ASN A 23 11.79 6.30 -1.93
C ASN A 23 10.90 5.59 -2.95
N LEU A 24 10.23 6.29 -3.86
CA LEU A 24 9.46 5.67 -4.93
C LEU A 24 10.38 4.83 -5.85
N ILE A 25 11.55 5.34 -6.21
CA ILE A 25 12.54 4.57 -6.98
C ILE A 25 13.00 3.31 -6.21
N LYS A 26 13.26 3.41 -4.90
CA LYS A 26 13.61 2.25 -4.06
C LYS A 26 12.49 1.20 -4.05
N ILE A 27 11.23 1.64 -3.90
CA ILE A 27 10.06 0.75 -3.92
C ILE A 27 9.95 0.05 -5.28
N SER A 28 10.08 0.78 -6.39
CA SER A 28 10.06 0.19 -7.73
C SER A 28 11.13 -0.90 -7.90
N LYS A 29 12.36 -0.66 -7.42
CA LYS A 29 13.42 -1.68 -7.42
C LYS A 29 13.02 -2.92 -6.61
N ILE A 30 12.44 -2.72 -5.41
CA ILE A 30 11.95 -3.82 -4.56
C ILE A 30 10.88 -4.64 -5.29
N PHE A 31 9.93 -3.99 -5.97
CA PHE A 31 8.87 -4.65 -6.72
C PHE A 31 9.41 -5.45 -7.92
N LYS A 32 10.34 -4.85 -8.67
CA LYS A 32 11.01 -5.53 -9.79
C LYS A 32 11.83 -6.74 -9.32
N GLU A 33 12.54 -6.64 -8.20
CA GLU A 33 13.28 -7.77 -7.61
C GLU A 33 12.34 -8.89 -7.13
N CYS A 34 11.21 -8.52 -6.51
CA CYS A 34 10.18 -9.46 -6.10
C CYS A 34 9.66 -10.25 -7.31
N SER A 35 9.30 -9.55 -8.38
CA SER A 35 8.85 -10.16 -9.65
C SER A 35 9.90 -11.08 -10.27
N LYS A 36 11.15 -10.64 -10.37
CA LYS A 36 12.26 -11.46 -10.92
C LYS A 36 12.47 -12.78 -10.16
N LYS A 37 12.12 -12.81 -8.87
CA LYS A 37 12.18 -14.01 -8.02
C LYS A 37 10.91 -14.86 -8.08
N GLY A 38 9.95 -14.56 -8.95
CA GLY A 38 8.65 -15.24 -9.04
C GLY A 38 7.76 -15.06 -7.82
N LYS A 39 8.04 -14.05 -6.98
CA LYS A 39 7.30 -13.72 -5.77
C LYS A 39 6.20 -12.69 -6.05
N LYS A 40 5.34 -12.42 -5.05
CA LYS A 40 4.17 -11.56 -5.21
C LYS A 40 4.20 -10.35 -4.29
N LEU A 41 3.49 -9.31 -4.70
CA LEU A 41 3.15 -8.17 -3.86
C LEU A 41 1.81 -8.46 -3.18
N ILE A 42 1.70 -8.11 -1.91
CA ILE A 42 0.46 -8.26 -1.12
C ILE A 42 0.08 -6.86 -0.63
N PHE A 43 -1.03 -6.33 -1.15
CA PHE A 43 -1.52 -5.01 -0.79
C PHE A 43 -2.65 -5.11 0.24
N CYS A 44 -2.55 -4.37 1.33
CA CYS A 44 -3.51 -4.40 2.42
C CYS A 44 -3.84 -2.99 2.92
N GLY A 45 -5.12 -2.76 3.19
CA GLY A 45 -5.66 -1.52 3.75
C GLY A 45 -7.07 -1.72 4.26
N ASN A 46 -7.66 -0.67 4.84
CA ASN A 46 -9.06 -0.63 5.25
C ASN A 46 -9.80 0.49 4.48
N GLY A 47 -11.10 0.37 4.26
CA GLY A 47 -11.92 1.41 3.61
C GLY A 47 -11.37 1.85 2.25
N GLY A 48 -11.12 3.15 2.05
CA GLY A 48 -10.53 3.69 0.82
C GLY A 48 -9.14 3.14 0.51
N SER A 49 -8.35 2.84 1.54
CA SER A 49 -7.06 2.15 1.38
C SER A 49 -7.22 0.69 0.92
N ALA A 50 -8.34 0.01 1.28
CA ALA A 50 -8.66 -1.31 0.74
C ALA A 50 -9.04 -1.22 -0.74
N ALA A 51 -9.84 -0.23 -1.14
CA ALA A 51 -10.18 0.03 -2.54
C ALA A 51 -8.92 0.30 -3.38
N THR A 52 -7.99 1.12 -2.87
CA THR A 52 -6.68 1.33 -3.49
C THR A 52 -5.90 0.01 -3.61
N SER A 53 -5.88 -0.82 -2.56
CA SER A 53 -5.19 -2.13 -2.57
C SER A 53 -5.72 -3.04 -3.67
N SER A 54 -7.05 -3.10 -3.86
CA SER A 54 -7.68 -3.91 -4.92
C SER A 54 -7.31 -3.40 -6.31
N HIS A 55 -7.43 -2.09 -6.55
CA HIS A 55 -7.11 -1.50 -7.84
C HIS A 55 -5.65 -1.76 -8.24
N VAL A 56 -4.71 -1.41 -7.37
CA VAL A 56 -3.28 -1.53 -7.70
C VAL A 56 -2.83 -2.98 -7.83
N ALA A 57 -3.42 -3.93 -7.09
CA ALA A 57 -3.12 -5.36 -7.23
C ALA A 57 -3.46 -5.87 -8.64
N VAL A 58 -4.61 -5.43 -9.19
CA VAL A 58 -5.00 -5.74 -10.58
C VAL A 58 -4.02 -5.14 -11.57
N ASP A 59 -3.68 -3.85 -11.42
CA ASP A 59 -2.83 -3.15 -12.36
C ASP A 59 -1.38 -3.66 -12.35
N PHE A 60 -0.82 -3.94 -11.19
CA PHE A 60 0.49 -4.59 -11.10
C PHE A 60 0.49 -5.94 -11.79
N THR A 61 -0.54 -6.78 -11.56
CA THR A 61 -0.62 -8.11 -12.16
C THR A 61 -0.84 -8.04 -13.67
N LYS A 62 -1.88 -7.29 -14.09
CA LYS A 62 -2.31 -7.24 -15.51
C LYS A 62 -1.34 -6.43 -16.37
N ASN A 63 -0.95 -5.22 -15.92
CA ASN A 63 -0.23 -4.25 -16.75
C ASN A 63 1.28 -4.35 -16.55
N ALA A 64 1.76 -4.34 -15.30
CA ALA A 64 3.19 -4.39 -14.99
C ALA A 64 3.77 -5.82 -14.96
N LYS A 65 2.95 -6.87 -15.09
CA LYS A 65 3.35 -8.28 -15.03
C LYS A 65 4.05 -8.65 -13.71
N VAL A 66 3.70 -7.97 -12.64
CA VAL A 66 4.16 -8.25 -11.28
C VAL A 66 3.01 -8.93 -10.53
N ARG A 67 3.13 -10.20 -10.21
CA ARG A 67 2.10 -10.94 -9.46
C ARG A 67 1.72 -10.21 -8.20
N SER A 68 0.45 -9.91 -8.04
CA SER A 68 -0.04 -9.12 -6.90
C SER A 68 -1.39 -9.61 -6.43
N ILE A 69 -1.63 -9.55 -5.13
CA ILE A 69 -2.91 -9.92 -4.51
C ILE A 69 -3.30 -8.90 -3.44
N ASN A 70 -4.55 -8.94 -3.05
CA ASN A 70 -5.08 -8.31 -1.85
C ASN A 70 -5.97 -9.33 -1.12
N PHE A 71 -6.52 -8.97 0.05
CA PHE A 71 -7.36 -9.85 0.86
C PHE A 71 -8.77 -9.28 1.06
N ASN A 72 -9.31 -8.54 0.05
CA ASN A 72 -10.58 -7.83 0.17
C ASN A 72 -11.80 -8.68 -0.23
N GLU A 73 -11.68 -9.99 -0.26
CA GLU A 73 -12.80 -10.90 -0.44
C GLU A 73 -13.65 -10.94 0.84
N SER A 74 -14.97 -10.76 0.69
CA SER A 74 -15.88 -10.64 1.83
C SER A 74 -15.94 -11.90 2.70
N ASP A 75 -15.92 -13.06 2.10
CA ASP A 75 -15.89 -14.36 2.78
C ASP A 75 -14.58 -14.56 3.55
N LEU A 76 -13.45 -14.20 2.98
CA LEU A 76 -12.15 -14.26 3.65
C LEU A 76 -12.11 -13.33 4.88
N ILE A 77 -12.57 -12.07 4.73
CA ILE A 77 -12.61 -11.11 5.83
C ILE A 77 -13.53 -11.59 6.94
N THR A 78 -14.75 -12.02 6.59
CA THR A 78 -15.74 -12.45 7.58
C THR A 78 -15.32 -13.72 8.30
N CYS A 79 -14.83 -14.74 7.59
CA CYS A 79 -14.32 -15.98 8.16
C CYS A 79 -13.16 -15.70 9.13
N LEU A 80 -12.09 -15.05 8.66
CA LEU A 80 -10.92 -14.81 9.52
C LEU A 80 -11.20 -13.83 10.65
N SER A 81 -12.13 -12.88 10.47
CA SER A 81 -12.53 -11.98 11.56
C SER A 81 -13.34 -12.70 12.62
N ASN A 82 -14.23 -13.65 12.21
CA ASN A 82 -14.98 -14.47 13.15
C ASN A 82 -14.07 -15.37 13.99
N ASP A 83 -13.07 -15.98 13.37
CA ASP A 83 -12.21 -16.98 14.01
C ASP A 83 -11.07 -16.36 14.84
N TYR A 84 -10.53 -15.22 14.42
CA TYR A 84 -9.33 -14.62 15.01
C TYR A 84 -9.53 -13.22 15.59
N GLY A 85 -10.73 -12.64 15.44
CA GLY A 85 -11.03 -11.24 15.74
C GLY A 85 -10.57 -10.28 14.65
N TYR A 86 -11.29 -9.14 14.51
CA TYR A 86 -11.02 -8.17 13.45
C TYR A 86 -9.59 -7.60 13.47
N GLU A 87 -9.01 -7.44 14.65
CA GLU A 87 -7.64 -6.96 14.82
C GLU A 87 -6.58 -7.96 14.36
N ASN A 88 -6.92 -9.25 14.19
CA ASN A 88 -5.98 -10.32 13.84
C ASN A 88 -6.23 -10.95 12.48
N TRP A 89 -7.41 -10.74 11.86
CA TRP A 89 -7.77 -11.40 10.60
C TRP A 89 -6.71 -11.21 9.51
N LEU A 90 -6.16 -9.98 9.40
CA LEU A 90 -5.18 -9.67 8.36
C LEU A 90 -3.84 -10.36 8.62
N SER A 91 -3.41 -10.48 9.88
CA SER A 91 -2.21 -11.24 10.22
C SER A 91 -2.40 -12.74 9.97
N ALA A 92 -3.62 -13.25 10.16
CA ALA A 92 -3.98 -14.63 9.80
C ALA A 92 -3.94 -14.83 8.27
N ALA A 93 -4.53 -13.90 7.49
CA ALA A 93 -4.44 -13.95 6.03
C ALA A 93 -2.98 -13.93 5.53
N VAL A 94 -2.15 -13.02 6.06
CA VAL A 94 -0.71 -12.98 5.72
C VAL A 94 -0.02 -14.30 6.10
N LYS A 95 -0.37 -14.93 7.23
CA LYS A 95 0.18 -16.23 7.63
C LYS A 95 -0.16 -17.35 6.65
N LEU A 96 -1.37 -17.35 6.10
CA LEU A 96 -1.87 -18.40 5.21
C LEU A 96 -1.36 -18.24 3.76
N TYR A 97 -1.21 -17.00 3.29
CA TYR A 97 -1.01 -16.72 1.86
C TYR A 97 0.36 -16.15 1.49
N ALA A 98 1.14 -15.65 2.47
CA ALA A 98 2.43 -15.06 2.17
C ALA A 98 3.57 -16.05 2.21
N ASP A 99 4.43 -16.00 1.19
CA ASP A 99 5.64 -16.81 1.08
C ASP A 99 6.90 -16.00 1.45
N LYS A 100 7.96 -16.71 1.75
CA LYS A 100 9.28 -16.08 1.90
C LYS A 100 9.71 -15.45 0.57
N GLY A 101 10.03 -14.16 0.63
CA GLY A 101 10.44 -13.36 -0.54
C GLY A 101 9.32 -12.50 -1.10
N ASP A 102 8.07 -12.67 -0.66
CA ASP A 102 6.99 -11.74 -0.96
C ASP A 102 7.23 -10.36 -0.32
N VAL A 103 6.48 -9.37 -0.79
CA VAL A 103 6.51 -8.00 -0.25
C VAL A 103 5.11 -7.63 0.23
N LEU A 104 4.99 -7.29 1.51
CA LEU A 104 3.75 -6.80 2.10
C LEU A 104 3.72 -5.27 2.07
N VAL A 105 2.71 -4.71 1.42
CA VAL A 105 2.45 -3.27 1.31
C VAL A 105 1.22 -2.92 2.14
N LEU A 106 1.43 -2.14 3.20
CA LEU A 106 0.39 -1.71 4.13
C LEU A 106 0.02 -0.25 3.88
N ILE A 107 -1.25 0.00 3.61
CA ILE A 107 -1.79 1.33 3.29
C ILE A 107 -2.74 1.76 4.41
N SER A 108 -2.39 2.83 5.12
CA SER A 108 -3.19 3.35 6.23
C SER A 108 -3.00 4.85 6.40
N VAL A 109 -4.07 5.61 6.24
CA VAL A 109 -4.02 7.08 6.44
C VAL A 109 -3.51 7.43 7.84
N SER A 110 -4.06 6.81 8.88
CA SER A 110 -3.64 7.07 10.28
C SER A 110 -2.35 6.37 10.68
N GLY A 111 -2.06 5.21 10.08
CA GLY A 111 -0.99 4.33 10.51
C GLY A 111 -1.24 3.65 11.87
N GLU A 112 -2.49 3.69 12.38
CA GLU A 112 -2.87 3.21 13.73
C GLU A 112 -3.78 1.97 13.70
N SER A 113 -4.29 1.57 12.53
CA SER A 113 -5.24 0.45 12.38
C SER A 113 -4.63 -0.85 12.94
N GLN A 114 -5.27 -1.43 13.98
CA GLN A 114 -4.69 -2.52 14.74
C GLN A 114 -4.48 -3.79 13.90
N ASN A 115 -5.39 -4.11 12.96
CA ASN A 115 -5.24 -5.24 12.05
C ASN A 115 -3.99 -5.10 11.15
N LEU A 116 -3.70 -3.90 10.64
CA LEU A 116 -2.48 -3.63 9.85
C LEU A 116 -1.22 -3.67 10.73
N VAL A 117 -1.29 -3.14 11.95
CA VAL A 117 -0.19 -3.19 12.93
C VAL A 117 0.16 -4.64 13.27
N ASN A 118 -0.84 -5.50 13.51
CA ASN A 118 -0.62 -6.91 13.81
C ASN A 118 -0.06 -7.67 12.60
N ALA A 119 -0.55 -7.38 11.38
CA ALA A 119 0.01 -7.93 10.15
C ALA A 119 1.49 -7.52 9.94
N LEU A 120 1.83 -6.26 10.21
CA LEU A 120 3.22 -5.78 10.16
C LEU A 120 4.12 -6.53 11.16
N ARG A 121 3.69 -6.67 12.41
CA ARG A 121 4.44 -7.41 13.43
C ARG A 121 4.71 -8.85 13.00
N PHE A 122 3.68 -9.52 12.48
CA PHE A 122 3.80 -10.89 11.96
C PHE A 122 4.79 -10.96 10.80
N ALA A 123 4.65 -10.09 9.79
CA ALA A 123 5.51 -10.05 8.62
C ALA A 123 6.99 -9.83 9.00
N LYS A 124 7.26 -8.93 9.95
CA LYS A 124 8.62 -8.71 10.46
C LYS A 124 9.18 -9.93 11.17
N LYS A 125 8.40 -10.62 12.01
CA LYS A 125 8.81 -11.90 12.67
C LYS A 125 9.17 -12.96 11.63
N LYS A 126 8.46 -12.98 10.48
CA LYS A 126 8.69 -13.91 9.37
C LYS A 126 9.71 -13.42 8.34
N LYS A 127 10.33 -12.25 8.59
CA LYS A 127 11.32 -11.64 7.67
C LYS A 127 10.76 -11.38 6.26
N ILE A 128 9.44 -11.15 6.15
CA ILE A 128 8.79 -10.69 4.92
C ILE A 128 9.13 -9.20 4.76
N LYS A 129 9.53 -8.79 3.57
CA LYS A 129 9.82 -7.38 3.28
C LYS A 129 8.54 -6.56 3.37
N THR A 130 8.60 -5.41 4.05
CA THR A 130 7.43 -4.57 4.33
C THR A 130 7.61 -3.15 3.83
N ILE A 131 6.54 -2.56 3.31
CA ILE A 131 6.45 -1.16 2.90
C ILE A 131 5.19 -0.59 3.54
N CYS A 132 5.26 0.59 4.14
CA CYS A 132 4.11 1.27 4.73
C CYS A 132 3.87 2.62 4.03
N LEU A 133 2.60 2.87 3.66
CA LEU A 133 2.13 4.18 3.21
C LEU A 133 1.23 4.75 4.30
N THR A 134 1.59 5.92 4.84
CA THR A 134 0.88 6.54 5.97
C THR A 134 0.74 8.05 5.81
N GLY A 135 -0.08 8.66 6.67
CA GLY A 135 -0.27 10.13 6.75
C GLY A 135 -0.53 10.58 8.18
N ILE A 136 -1.10 11.76 8.32
CA ILE A 136 -1.56 12.43 9.54
C ILE A 136 -0.43 12.70 10.55
N ASN A 137 0.14 11.66 11.14
CA ASN A 137 1.19 11.74 12.14
C ASN A 137 2.37 10.86 11.74
N LYS A 138 3.54 11.47 11.58
CA LYS A 138 4.76 10.74 11.22
C LYS A 138 5.19 9.71 12.28
N MET A 139 4.80 9.92 13.53
CA MET A 139 5.09 9.04 14.66
C MET A 139 4.01 7.96 14.89
N ASN A 140 3.22 7.63 13.85
CA ASN A 140 2.23 6.56 13.94
C ASN A 140 2.87 5.17 14.10
N LYS A 141 2.09 4.19 14.59
CA LYS A 141 2.57 2.83 14.91
C LYS A 141 3.22 2.11 13.74
N LEU A 142 2.64 2.22 12.52
CA LEU A 142 3.23 1.57 11.34
C LEU A 142 4.62 2.13 11.03
N ASN A 143 4.78 3.45 11.03
CA ASN A 143 6.09 4.07 10.76
C ASN A 143 7.12 3.72 11.83
N GLN A 144 6.74 3.77 13.10
CA GLN A 144 7.65 3.41 14.21
C GLN A 144 8.11 1.95 14.11
N LEU A 145 7.18 1.03 13.91
CA LEU A 145 7.50 -0.40 13.78
C LEU A 145 8.32 -0.68 12.50
N ASN A 146 8.13 0.11 11.44
CA ASN A 146 8.80 -0.09 10.13
C ASN A 146 9.96 0.87 9.88
N LYS A 147 10.50 1.54 10.91
CA LYS A 147 11.52 2.60 10.80
C LYS A 147 12.78 2.21 10.01
N ASN A 148 13.15 0.94 10.01
CA ASN A 148 14.33 0.41 9.31
C ASN A 148 14.01 -0.14 7.91
N SER A 149 12.82 0.15 7.38
CA SER A 149 12.35 -0.26 6.06
C SER A 149 11.91 0.95 5.24
N THR A 150 11.38 0.72 4.05
CA THR A 150 10.92 1.81 3.19
C THR A 150 9.50 2.21 3.57
N ASN A 151 9.30 3.49 3.90
CA ASN A 151 8.00 4.07 4.22
C ASN A 151 7.74 5.29 3.33
N ILE A 152 6.47 5.51 2.98
CA ILE A 152 5.98 6.75 2.39
C ILE A 152 5.11 7.43 3.43
N PHE A 153 5.37 8.70 3.70
CA PHE A 153 4.58 9.51 4.60
C PHE A 153 4.04 10.75 3.89
N VAL A 154 2.72 10.90 3.87
CA VAL A 154 2.04 12.08 3.33
C VAL A 154 1.69 13.02 4.49
N ASN A 155 2.33 14.18 4.52
CA ASN A 155 2.14 15.16 5.59
C ASN A 155 0.85 15.98 5.40
N SER A 156 -0.29 15.35 5.62
CA SER A 156 -1.61 16.00 5.63
C SER A 156 -2.49 15.40 6.71
N LYS A 157 -3.37 16.23 7.31
CA LYS A 157 -4.41 15.78 8.25
C LYS A 157 -5.72 15.41 7.54
N SER A 158 -5.83 15.65 6.25
CA SER A 158 -7.01 15.31 5.44
C SER A 158 -6.97 13.87 4.97
N TYR A 159 -7.92 13.04 5.42
CA TYR A 159 -8.03 11.64 5.01
C TYR A 159 -8.07 11.49 3.50
N ASN A 160 -8.99 12.21 2.83
CA ASN A 160 -9.18 12.10 1.39
C ASN A 160 -7.93 12.53 0.61
N GLN A 161 -7.22 13.59 1.03
CA GLN A 161 -5.98 14.00 0.38
C GLN A 161 -4.89 12.92 0.53
N VAL A 162 -4.73 12.34 1.72
CA VAL A 162 -3.75 11.26 1.95
C VAL A 162 -4.08 10.04 1.10
N GLU A 163 -5.36 9.61 1.04
CA GLU A 163 -5.80 8.48 0.21
C GLU A 163 -5.53 8.71 -1.28
N ILE A 164 -5.88 9.89 -1.81
CA ILE A 164 -5.60 10.27 -3.21
C ILE A 164 -4.10 10.20 -3.50
N ILE A 165 -3.26 10.74 -2.62
CA ILE A 165 -1.81 10.75 -2.81
C ILE A 165 -1.23 9.34 -2.74
N HIS A 166 -1.68 8.48 -1.81
CA HIS A 166 -1.28 7.08 -1.78
C HIS A 166 -1.61 6.37 -3.10
N HIS A 167 -2.82 6.63 -3.64
CA HIS A 167 -3.27 6.05 -4.91
C HIS A 167 -2.38 6.53 -6.06
N ILE A 168 -2.14 7.85 -6.17
CA ILE A 168 -1.25 8.43 -7.20
C ILE A 168 0.15 7.79 -7.15
N TYR A 169 0.74 7.65 -5.96
CA TYR A 169 2.07 7.05 -5.83
C TYR A 169 2.09 5.60 -6.27
N LEU A 170 1.09 4.81 -5.88
CA LEU A 170 1.05 3.40 -6.24
C LEU A 170 0.81 3.20 -7.75
N LEU A 171 -0.06 4.00 -8.38
CA LEU A 171 -0.25 3.96 -9.83
C LEU A 171 0.99 4.45 -10.58
N SER A 172 1.67 5.48 -10.11
CA SER A 172 2.95 5.90 -10.70
C SER A 172 4.03 4.81 -10.62
N LEU A 173 4.00 3.97 -9.59
CA LEU A 173 4.87 2.81 -9.47
C LEU A 173 4.50 1.70 -10.46
N VAL A 174 3.21 1.52 -10.80
CA VAL A 174 2.78 0.63 -11.90
C VAL A 174 3.41 1.09 -13.20
N ASP A 175 3.22 2.37 -13.56
CA ASP A 175 3.75 2.94 -14.80
C ASP A 175 5.29 2.89 -14.83
N LEU A 176 5.95 3.15 -13.72
CA LEU A 176 7.40 3.05 -13.60
C LEU A 176 7.89 1.59 -13.77
N CYS A 177 7.12 0.61 -13.35
CA CYS A 177 7.44 -0.80 -13.58
C CYS A 177 7.26 -1.19 -15.04
N ILE A 178 6.25 -0.65 -15.72
CA ILE A 178 6.00 -0.80 -17.17
C ILE A 178 7.06 -0.05 -17.98
N GLY A 179 7.51 1.11 -17.51
CA GLY A 179 8.46 2.01 -18.19
C GLY A 179 7.81 3.03 -19.11
N LYS A 180 6.48 3.18 -19.09
CA LYS A 180 5.71 4.16 -19.89
C LYS A 180 4.36 4.41 -19.24
N THR A 181 3.78 5.60 -19.49
CA THR A 181 2.46 6.03 -18.97
C THR A 181 1.33 5.77 -19.95
N THR A 182 1.62 5.58 -21.23
CA THR A 182 0.61 5.32 -22.28
C THR A 182 0.79 3.91 -22.80
N TYR A 183 -0.21 3.07 -22.62
CA TYR A 183 -0.24 1.69 -23.12
C TYR A 183 -1.68 1.27 -23.45
N SER A 184 -1.83 0.45 -24.49
CA SER A 184 -3.12 -0.14 -24.83
C SER A 184 -3.44 -1.31 -23.88
N PRO A 185 -4.71 -1.51 -23.50
CA PRO A 185 -5.12 -2.74 -22.85
C PRO A 185 -4.70 -3.93 -23.71
N GLN A 186 -3.93 -4.86 -23.13
CA GLN A 186 -3.60 -6.10 -23.86
C GLN A 186 -4.88 -6.92 -23.99
N ARG A 187 -5.31 -7.17 -25.23
CA ARG A 187 -6.36 -8.13 -25.55
C ARG A 187 -5.81 -9.56 -25.56
#